data_ca3eb328b933fa345f51e5a9b83acd78
#
_entry.id   ca3eb328b933fa345f51e5a9b83acd78
#
_cell.length_a   1.000
_cell.length_b   1.000
_cell.length_c   1.000
_cell.angle_alpha   90.00
_cell.angle_beta   90.00
_cell.angle_gamma   90.00
#
_symmetry.space_group_name_H-M   'P 1'
#
loop_
_entity.id
_entity.type
_entity.pdbx_description
1 polymer ?
#
loop_
_entity_poly.entity_id
_entity_poly.type
_entity_poly.pdbx_seq_one_letter_code
_entity_poly.pdbx_strand_id
1 'polypeptide(L)'
;MSPTLIVVAGPPGSGKTTLARRLAEGLHCPLLSRDEVREGLLLGRAVADEDLGAIAMQANRAFFDVAGQLLSRSVSVVIEAAFQHHLWAPELEPLLPLAAIRVVRCRIDPALALRRMAARLDDAPWRQGLHPDREYLDRQTRLDPGRATFDAIHIDQPTLDIDTT
;
A
#
# COMPACT_ATOMS: atom_id res chain seq x y z
N MET A 1 23.91 -6.87 -12.12
CA MET A 1 22.84 -5.88 -12.35
C MET A 1 22.17 -5.62 -11.02
N SER A 2 21.89 -4.35 -10.69
CA SER A 2 21.18 -3.98 -9.48
C SER A 2 19.73 -4.45 -9.56
N PRO A 3 19.12 -4.97 -8.48
CA PRO A 3 17.71 -5.34 -8.50
C PRO A 3 16.82 -4.10 -8.69
N THR A 4 15.55 -4.32 -9.02
CA THR A 4 14.57 -3.24 -9.16
C THR A 4 13.52 -3.34 -8.06
N LEU A 5 13.26 -2.22 -7.39
CA LEU A 5 12.13 -2.05 -6.50
C LEU A 5 11.02 -1.29 -7.22
N ILE A 6 9.87 -1.92 -7.38
CA ILE A 6 8.68 -1.27 -7.94
C ILE A 6 7.72 -0.93 -6.81
N VAL A 7 7.51 0.36 -6.60
CA VAL A 7 6.62 0.90 -5.56
C VAL A 7 5.27 1.23 -6.19
N VAL A 8 4.23 0.45 -5.88
CA VAL A 8 2.87 0.70 -6.35
C VAL A 8 2.09 1.44 -5.27
N ALA A 9 1.75 2.69 -5.54
CA ALA A 9 1.13 3.62 -4.62
C ALA A 9 -0.23 4.10 -5.12
N GLY A 10 -1.07 4.56 -4.22
CA GLY A 10 -2.36 5.18 -4.55
C GLY A 10 -3.32 5.18 -3.37
N PRO A 11 -4.40 5.97 -3.42
CA PRO A 11 -5.37 6.02 -2.34
C PRO A 11 -6.11 4.69 -2.18
N PRO A 12 -6.73 4.45 -1.02
CA PRO A 12 -7.67 3.34 -0.87
C PRO A 12 -8.73 3.35 -1.97
N GLY A 13 -9.07 2.19 -2.51
CA GLY A 13 -10.03 2.06 -3.63
C GLY A 13 -9.46 2.32 -5.03
N SER A 14 -8.19 2.72 -5.17
CA SER A 14 -7.57 3.02 -6.47
C SER A 14 -7.22 1.80 -7.34
N GLY A 15 -7.43 0.57 -6.89
CA GLY A 15 -7.07 -0.62 -7.66
C GLY A 15 -5.57 -0.97 -7.65
N LYS A 16 -4.76 -0.29 -6.81
CA LYS A 16 -3.31 -0.51 -6.69
C LYS A 16 -2.93 -1.98 -6.45
N THR A 17 -3.67 -2.71 -5.60
CA THR A 17 -3.42 -4.13 -5.32
C THR A 17 -3.60 -5.01 -6.57
N THR A 18 -4.63 -4.73 -7.36
CA THR A 18 -4.87 -5.44 -8.63
C THR A 18 -3.74 -5.17 -9.62
N LEU A 19 -3.31 -3.90 -9.73
CA LEU A 19 -2.20 -3.52 -10.60
C LEU A 19 -0.89 -4.15 -10.14
N ALA A 20 -0.59 -4.10 -8.84
CA ALA A 20 0.63 -4.66 -8.28
C ALA A 20 0.74 -6.17 -8.51
N ARG A 21 -0.35 -6.92 -8.37
CA ARG A 21 -0.40 -8.35 -8.69
C ARG A 21 -0.08 -8.62 -10.16
N ARG A 22 -0.72 -7.90 -11.07
CA ARG A 22 -0.46 -8.04 -12.53
C ARG A 22 0.97 -7.69 -12.90
N LEU A 23 1.55 -6.65 -12.27
CA LEU A 23 2.95 -6.29 -12.49
C LEU A 23 3.89 -7.39 -11.99
N ALA A 24 3.67 -7.91 -10.78
CA ALA A 24 4.50 -8.96 -10.21
C ALA A 24 4.43 -10.25 -11.04
N GLU A 25 3.24 -10.64 -11.49
CA GLU A 25 3.03 -11.78 -12.39
C GLU A 25 3.74 -11.57 -13.73
N GLY A 26 3.55 -10.42 -14.38
CA GLY A 26 4.14 -10.11 -15.68
C GLY A 26 5.66 -9.96 -15.65
N LEU A 27 6.22 -9.57 -14.53
CA LEU A 27 7.66 -9.41 -14.31
C LEU A 27 8.31 -10.64 -13.65
N HIS A 28 7.54 -11.64 -13.29
CA HIS A 28 7.96 -12.86 -12.60
C HIS A 28 8.78 -12.57 -11.33
N CYS A 29 8.33 -11.61 -10.52
CA CYS A 29 8.98 -11.23 -9.26
C CYS A 29 8.01 -11.26 -8.07
N PRO A 30 8.51 -11.37 -6.83
CA PRO A 30 7.68 -11.34 -5.63
C PRO A 30 6.85 -10.06 -5.52
N LEU A 31 5.64 -10.19 -4.93
CA LEU A 31 4.82 -9.10 -4.45
C LEU A 31 4.81 -9.09 -2.93
N LEU A 32 5.03 -7.93 -2.34
CA LEU A 32 4.74 -7.66 -0.93
C LEU A 32 3.61 -6.65 -0.84
N SER A 33 2.50 -7.05 -0.24
CA SER A 33 1.39 -6.15 0.10
C SER A 33 1.44 -5.84 1.59
N ARG A 34 1.46 -4.56 1.92
CA ARG A 34 1.50 -4.11 3.32
C ARG A 34 0.26 -4.57 4.09
N ASP A 35 -0.89 -4.56 3.44
CA ASP A 35 -2.14 -5.01 4.06
C ASP A 35 -2.12 -6.51 4.35
N GLU A 36 -1.58 -7.33 3.44
CA GLU A 36 -1.42 -8.78 3.65
C GLU A 36 -0.43 -9.09 4.78
N VAL A 37 0.66 -8.32 4.92
CA VAL A 37 1.58 -8.44 6.07
C VAL A 37 0.85 -8.14 7.37
N ARG A 38 0.02 -7.09 7.40
CA ARG A 38 -0.79 -6.77 8.59
C ARG A 38 -1.82 -7.84 8.91
N GLU A 39 -2.52 -8.35 7.91
CA GLU A 39 -3.48 -9.45 8.05
C GLU A 39 -2.78 -10.70 8.61
N GLY A 40 -1.59 -11.04 8.12
CA GLY A 40 -0.79 -12.15 8.62
C GLY A 40 -0.37 -12.01 10.08
N LEU A 41 -0.08 -10.78 10.55
CA LEU A 41 0.22 -10.53 11.96
C LEU A 41 -0.99 -10.73 12.88
N LEU A 42 -2.20 -10.51 12.36
CA LEU A 42 -3.44 -10.67 13.10
C LEU A 42 -3.98 -12.11 13.06
N LEU A 43 -3.43 -12.94 12.18
CA LEU A 43 -3.87 -14.33 12.03
C LEU A 43 -3.66 -15.11 13.34
N GLY A 44 -4.73 -15.67 13.89
CA GLY A 44 -4.69 -16.44 15.14
C GLY A 44 -4.69 -15.61 16.41
N ARG A 45 -4.86 -14.28 16.33
CA ARG A 45 -4.98 -13.38 17.49
C ARG A 45 -6.42 -12.96 17.74
N ALA A 46 -6.76 -12.70 19.01
CA ALA A 46 -8.04 -12.08 19.35
C ALA A 46 -7.97 -10.57 19.11
N VAL A 47 -8.50 -10.11 17.98
CA VAL A 47 -8.39 -8.71 17.52
C VAL A 47 -8.95 -7.70 18.54
N ALA A 48 -9.92 -8.10 19.37
CA ALA A 48 -10.54 -7.24 20.37
C ALA A 48 -9.56 -6.74 21.46
N ASP A 49 -8.49 -7.50 21.72
CA ASP A 49 -7.52 -7.22 22.79
C ASP A 49 -6.21 -6.60 22.23
N GLU A 50 -6.13 -6.37 20.94
CA GLU A 50 -4.90 -5.91 20.29
C GLU A 50 -4.87 -4.40 20.07
N ASP A 51 -3.72 -3.79 20.34
CA ASP A 51 -3.44 -2.41 19.90
C ASP A 51 -3.19 -2.38 18.39
N LEU A 52 -4.22 -2.03 17.63
CA LEU A 52 -4.16 -1.93 16.17
C LEU A 52 -3.11 -0.94 15.66
N GLY A 53 -2.76 0.07 16.48
CA GLY A 53 -1.69 1.02 16.17
C GLY A 53 -0.32 0.36 16.26
N ALA A 54 -0.05 -0.40 17.33
CA ALA A 54 1.19 -1.14 17.49
C ALA A 54 1.35 -2.19 16.39
N ILE A 55 0.28 -2.90 16.02
CA ILE A 55 0.28 -3.87 14.91
C ILE A 55 0.56 -3.18 13.57
N ALA A 56 -0.02 -2.00 13.31
CA ALA A 56 0.27 -1.27 12.10
C ALA A 56 1.76 -0.89 11.99
N MET A 57 2.38 -0.46 13.09
CA MET A 57 3.82 -0.18 13.14
C MET A 57 4.66 -1.44 12.94
N GLN A 58 4.29 -2.56 13.56
CA GLN A 58 4.96 -3.84 13.40
C GLN A 58 4.87 -4.33 11.94
N ALA A 59 3.69 -4.20 11.31
CA ALA A 59 3.49 -4.53 9.91
C ALA A 59 4.39 -3.70 8.99
N ASN A 60 4.51 -2.40 9.26
CA ASN A 60 5.38 -1.52 8.48
C ASN A 60 6.84 -1.96 8.57
N ARG A 61 7.34 -2.21 9.78
CA ARG A 61 8.72 -2.69 9.97
C ARG A 61 8.95 -4.00 9.22
N ALA A 62 8.11 -5.01 9.44
CA ALA A 62 8.22 -6.29 8.77
C ALA A 62 8.17 -6.16 7.23
N PHE A 63 7.31 -5.30 6.71
CA PHE A 63 7.18 -5.05 5.28
C PHE A 63 8.48 -4.50 4.67
N PHE A 64 9.09 -3.47 5.27
CA PHE A 64 10.35 -2.90 4.77
C PHE A 64 11.55 -3.79 5.04
N ASP A 65 11.60 -4.50 6.16
CA ASP A 65 12.66 -5.47 6.45
C ASP A 65 12.71 -6.58 5.41
N VAL A 66 11.55 -7.15 5.04
CA VAL A 66 11.48 -8.19 4.01
C VAL A 66 11.87 -7.64 2.63
N ALA A 67 11.39 -6.44 2.28
CA ALA A 67 11.77 -5.79 1.03
C ALA A 67 13.30 -5.58 0.96
N GLY A 68 13.89 -5.03 2.02
CA GLY A 68 15.34 -4.82 2.12
C GLY A 68 16.15 -6.12 2.04
N GLN A 69 15.67 -7.19 2.66
CA GLN A 69 16.33 -8.51 2.57
C GLN A 69 16.31 -9.09 1.15
N LEU A 70 15.19 -8.96 0.42
CA LEU A 70 15.11 -9.40 -0.96
C LEU A 70 16.08 -8.61 -1.84
N LEU A 71 16.06 -7.28 -1.73
CA LEU A 71 16.91 -6.39 -2.51
C LEU A 71 18.40 -6.62 -2.23
N SER A 72 18.80 -6.80 -0.96
CA SER A 72 20.19 -7.10 -0.59
C SER A 72 20.71 -8.42 -1.16
N ARG A 73 19.81 -9.33 -1.54
CA ARG A 73 20.11 -10.58 -2.24
C ARG A 73 19.91 -10.49 -3.76
N SER A 74 19.83 -9.28 -4.29
CA SER A 74 19.63 -9.02 -5.73
C SER A 74 18.30 -9.55 -6.29
N VAL A 75 17.27 -9.69 -5.44
CA VAL A 75 15.93 -10.09 -5.85
C VAL A 75 15.09 -8.83 -6.09
N SER A 76 14.63 -8.61 -7.31
CA SER A 76 13.66 -7.55 -7.63
C SER A 76 12.32 -7.86 -6.99
N VAL A 77 11.58 -6.82 -6.57
CA VAL A 77 10.31 -6.98 -5.86
C VAL A 77 9.34 -5.86 -6.18
N VAL A 78 8.06 -6.18 -6.25
CA VAL A 78 6.96 -5.21 -6.24
C VAL A 78 6.49 -5.04 -4.81
N ILE A 79 6.40 -3.80 -4.33
CA ILE A 79 5.79 -3.48 -3.03
C ILE A 79 4.54 -2.63 -3.24
N GLU A 80 3.51 -2.86 -2.44
CA GLU A 80 2.21 -2.18 -2.57
C GLU A 80 1.70 -1.70 -1.22
N ALA A 81 1.35 -0.41 -1.15
CA ALA A 81 0.66 0.22 -0.03
C ALA A 81 0.01 1.55 -0.43
N ALA A 82 -0.82 2.11 0.46
CA ALA A 82 -1.27 3.49 0.34
C ALA A 82 -0.15 4.45 0.78
N PHE A 83 0.90 4.55 -0.04
CA PHE A 83 2.10 5.33 0.27
C PHE A 83 1.79 6.83 0.31
N GLN A 84 1.58 7.37 1.51
CA GLN A 84 1.52 8.80 1.78
C GLN A 84 2.94 9.33 1.99
N HIS A 85 3.29 10.43 1.33
CA HIS A 85 4.68 10.89 1.25
C HIS A 85 5.32 11.09 2.64
N HIS A 86 4.67 11.86 3.52
CA HIS A 86 5.22 12.21 4.83
C HIS A 86 5.47 11.01 5.76
N LEU A 87 4.76 9.91 5.54
CA LEU A 87 4.90 8.68 6.34
C LEU A 87 5.93 7.71 5.75
N TRP A 88 6.03 7.65 4.42
CA TRP A 88 6.69 6.54 3.74
C TRP A 88 7.99 6.92 3.03
N ALA A 89 8.20 8.21 2.70
CA ALA A 89 9.46 8.61 2.08
C ALA A 89 10.69 8.27 2.94
N PRO A 90 10.68 8.49 4.27
CA PRO A 90 11.80 8.10 5.13
C PRO A 90 12.07 6.59 5.17
N GLU A 91 11.02 5.79 5.05
CA GLU A 91 11.12 4.32 5.05
C GLU A 91 11.69 3.77 3.74
N LEU A 92 11.54 4.51 2.64
CA LEU A 92 12.09 4.15 1.33
C LEU A 92 13.56 4.56 1.18
N GLU A 93 14.03 5.58 1.91
CA GLU A 93 15.41 6.06 1.83
C GLU A 93 16.46 4.98 2.03
N PRO A 94 16.36 4.06 3.02
CA PRO A 94 17.33 2.99 3.22
C PRO A 94 17.39 1.99 2.06
N LEU A 95 16.36 1.93 1.22
CA LEU A 95 16.29 1.02 0.08
C LEU A 95 16.91 1.61 -1.21
N LEU A 96 17.09 2.94 -1.27
CA LEU A 96 17.67 3.64 -2.42
C LEU A 96 19.04 3.07 -2.86
N PRO A 97 20.00 2.81 -1.95
CA PRO A 97 21.30 2.26 -2.34
C PRO A 97 21.25 0.79 -2.75
N LEU A 98 20.15 0.07 -2.45
CA LEU A 98 20.05 -1.38 -2.69
C LEU A 98 19.48 -1.70 -4.07
N ALA A 99 18.72 -0.79 -4.70
CA ALA A 99 17.96 -1.09 -5.90
C ALA A 99 17.72 0.13 -6.79
N ALA A 100 17.45 -0.12 -8.07
CA ALA A 100 16.84 0.88 -8.94
C ALA A 100 15.35 1.00 -8.58
N ILE A 101 14.92 2.17 -8.07
CA ILE A 101 13.53 2.37 -7.69
C ILE A 101 12.70 2.88 -8.87
N ARG A 102 11.49 2.35 -9.01
CA ARG A 102 10.46 2.80 -9.95
C ARG A 102 9.14 2.97 -9.20
N VAL A 103 8.51 4.13 -9.35
CA VAL A 103 7.24 4.43 -8.69
C VAL A 103 6.11 4.35 -9.71
N VAL A 104 5.05 3.64 -9.35
CA VAL A 104 3.80 3.58 -10.11
C VAL A 104 2.69 4.11 -9.22
N ARG A 105 2.13 5.27 -9.57
CA ARG A 105 1.05 5.89 -8.81
C ARG A 105 -0.29 5.67 -9.51
N CYS A 106 -1.20 4.99 -8.83
CA CYS A 106 -2.59 4.86 -9.27
C CYS A 106 -3.35 6.16 -8.95
N ARG A 107 -3.89 6.78 -9.99
CA ARG A 107 -4.76 7.96 -9.91
C ARG A 107 -6.20 7.53 -10.16
N ILE A 108 -7.13 8.07 -9.41
CA ILE A 108 -8.55 7.74 -9.51
C ILE A 108 -9.38 8.95 -9.10
N ASP A 109 -10.57 9.05 -9.66
CA ASP A 109 -11.59 9.97 -9.17
C ASP A 109 -11.94 9.64 -7.70
N PRO A 110 -11.89 10.63 -6.76
CA PRO A 110 -12.13 10.38 -5.34
C PRO A 110 -13.49 9.76 -5.05
N ALA A 111 -14.55 10.17 -5.75
CA ALA A 111 -15.89 9.63 -5.53
C ALA A 111 -15.97 8.17 -5.99
N LEU A 112 -15.30 7.81 -7.08
CA LEU A 112 -15.20 6.43 -7.52
C LEU A 112 -14.40 5.58 -6.54
N ALA A 113 -13.32 6.09 -5.99
CA ALA A 113 -12.52 5.39 -4.96
C ALA A 113 -13.36 5.05 -3.74
N LEU A 114 -14.15 6.00 -3.23
CA LEU A 114 -15.05 5.80 -2.09
C LEU A 114 -16.14 4.76 -2.40
N ARG A 115 -16.75 4.80 -3.60
CA ARG A 115 -17.73 3.78 -4.03
C ARG A 115 -17.12 2.38 -4.06
N ARG A 116 -15.91 2.23 -4.61
CA ARG A 116 -15.20 0.93 -4.65
C ARG A 116 -14.85 0.43 -3.25
N MET A 117 -14.50 1.33 -2.34
CA MET A 117 -14.25 0.97 -0.93
C MET A 117 -15.52 0.50 -0.23
N ALA A 118 -16.65 1.22 -0.40
CA ALA A 118 -17.92 0.83 0.18
C ALA A 118 -18.36 -0.56 -0.30
N ALA A 119 -18.35 -0.81 -1.61
CA ALA A 119 -18.67 -2.11 -2.17
C ALA A 119 -17.76 -3.23 -1.60
N ARG A 120 -16.46 -2.98 -1.45
CA ARG A 120 -15.52 -3.96 -0.86
C ARG A 120 -15.84 -4.29 0.59
N LEU A 121 -16.35 -3.35 1.37
CA LEU A 121 -16.76 -3.62 2.77
C LEU A 121 -17.97 -4.56 2.84
N ASP A 122 -18.90 -4.42 1.87
CA ASP A 122 -20.08 -5.29 1.78
C ASP A 122 -19.67 -6.70 1.33
N ASP A 123 -18.74 -6.82 0.38
CA ASP A 123 -18.26 -8.10 -0.15
C ASP A 123 -17.33 -8.87 0.80
N ALA A 124 -16.64 -8.17 1.71
CA ALA A 124 -15.65 -8.77 2.60
C ALA A 124 -15.80 -8.24 4.05
N PRO A 125 -16.88 -8.62 4.77
CA PRO A 125 -17.16 -8.12 6.13
C PRO A 125 -16.07 -8.44 7.15
N TRP A 126 -15.31 -9.52 6.95
CA TRP A 126 -14.19 -9.91 7.81
C TRP A 126 -13.08 -8.85 7.89
N ARG A 127 -12.95 -8.02 6.86
CA ARG A 127 -11.96 -6.93 6.84
C ARG A 127 -12.27 -5.82 7.85
N GLN A 128 -13.51 -5.67 8.27
CA GLN A 128 -13.95 -4.56 9.13
C GLN A 128 -13.24 -4.55 10.51
N GLY A 129 -12.86 -5.74 11.01
CA GLY A 129 -12.09 -5.85 12.26
C GLY A 129 -10.58 -5.66 12.09
N LEU A 130 -10.07 -5.76 10.85
CA LEU A 130 -8.64 -5.74 10.56
C LEU A 130 -8.18 -4.40 9.97
N HIS A 131 -9.07 -3.70 9.28
CA HIS A 131 -8.77 -2.45 8.59
C HIS A 131 -9.71 -1.33 9.01
N PRO A 132 -9.24 -0.10 9.20
CA PRO A 132 -10.07 1.07 9.52
C PRO A 132 -10.83 1.61 8.29
N ASP A 133 -11.22 0.73 7.36
CA ASP A 133 -11.85 1.11 6.10
C ASP A 133 -13.17 1.87 6.34
N ARG A 134 -13.98 1.45 7.33
CA ARG A 134 -15.23 2.15 7.70
C ARG A 134 -14.95 3.53 8.27
N GLU A 135 -14.02 3.64 9.22
CA GLU A 135 -13.65 4.93 9.80
C GLU A 135 -13.07 5.90 8.73
N TYR A 136 -12.30 5.36 7.81
CA TYR A 136 -11.78 6.12 6.68
C TYR A 136 -12.93 6.62 5.79
N LEU A 137 -13.90 5.79 5.42
CA LEU A 137 -15.08 6.16 4.64
C LEU A 137 -15.90 7.23 5.37
N ASP A 138 -16.20 7.02 6.66
CA ASP A 138 -16.97 7.96 7.47
C ASP A 138 -16.28 9.33 7.58
N ARG A 139 -14.96 9.34 7.67
CA ARG A 139 -14.17 10.57 7.67
C ARG A 139 -14.21 11.27 6.32
N GLN A 140 -14.03 10.53 5.24
CA GLN A 140 -14.03 11.09 3.88
C GLN A 140 -15.41 11.62 3.47
N THR A 141 -16.50 10.97 3.89
CA THR A 141 -17.87 11.45 3.61
C THR A 141 -18.24 12.70 4.39
N ARG A 142 -17.61 12.96 5.55
CA ARG A 142 -17.79 14.21 6.33
C ARG A 142 -16.94 15.36 5.78
N LEU A 143 -15.88 15.07 5.07
CA LEU A 143 -15.05 16.07 4.38
C LEU A 143 -15.69 16.35 3.02
N ASP A 144 -15.60 17.61 2.57
CA ASP A 144 -15.96 17.95 1.21
C ASP A 144 -15.18 17.02 0.25
N PRO A 145 -15.84 16.27 -0.65
CA PRO A 145 -15.18 15.36 -1.59
C PRO A 145 -14.07 16.02 -2.42
N GLY A 146 -14.15 17.33 -2.65
CA GLY A 146 -13.12 18.11 -3.33
C GLY A 146 -11.88 18.40 -2.47
N ARG A 147 -11.91 18.13 -1.18
CA ARG A 147 -10.80 18.36 -0.22
C ARG A 147 -10.07 17.09 0.22
N ALA A 148 -10.51 15.91 -0.20
CA ALA A 148 -9.83 14.65 0.09
C ALA A 148 -8.51 14.57 -0.72
N THR A 149 -7.49 15.29 -0.27
CA THR A 149 -6.15 15.22 -0.86
C THR A 149 -5.41 14.01 -0.30
N PHE A 150 -5.18 13.02 -1.14
CA PHE A 150 -4.22 11.97 -0.84
C PHE A 150 -2.81 12.52 -1.10
N ASP A 151 -1.99 12.56 -0.04
CA ASP A 151 -0.58 12.99 -0.12
C ASP A 151 0.23 11.87 -0.81
N ALA A 152 0.19 11.84 -2.14
CA ALA A 152 0.84 10.80 -2.93
C ALA A 152 2.36 10.84 -2.77
N ILE A 153 3.00 9.66 -2.72
CA ILE A 153 4.45 9.55 -2.66
C ILE A 153 5.10 10.32 -3.83
N HIS A 154 6.07 11.18 -3.52
CA HIS A 154 6.85 11.94 -4.48
C HIS A 154 8.32 11.95 -4.05
N ILE A 155 9.07 10.99 -4.51
CA ILE A 155 10.51 10.88 -4.34
C ILE A 155 11.19 11.15 -5.68
N ASP A 156 12.46 11.57 -5.65
CA ASP A 156 13.24 11.84 -6.87
C ASP A 156 13.65 10.51 -7.54
N GLN A 157 12.65 9.83 -8.08
CA GLN A 157 12.80 8.55 -8.78
C GLN A 157 11.84 8.49 -9.97
N PRO A 158 12.16 7.75 -11.04
CA PRO A 158 11.27 7.58 -12.19
C PRO A 158 9.88 7.15 -11.76
N THR A 159 8.88 7.97 -12.11
CA THR A 159 7.50 7.80 -11.68
C THR A 159 6.56 7.73 -12.87
N LEU A 160 5.64 6.76 -12.85
CA LEU A 160 4.57 6.60 -13.82
C LEU A 160 3.23 6.79 -13.13
N ASP A 161 2.43 7.74 -13.60
CA ASP A 161 1.04 7.91 -13.19
C ASP A 161 0.11 7.07 -14.09
N ILE A 162 -0.72 6.24 -13.48
CA ILE A 162 -1.70 5.40 -14.18
C ILE A 162 -3.10 5.81 -13.73
N ASP A 163 -3.94 6.20 -14.68
CA ASP A 163 -5.36 6.40 -14.44
C ASP A 163 -6.04 5.02 -14.31
N THR A 164 -6.70 4.82 -13.18
CA THR A 164 -7.39 3.59 -12.81
C THR A 164 -8.90 3.81 -12.67
N THR A 165 -9.42 4.91 -13.25
CA THR A 165 -10.84 5.26 -13.24
C THR A 165 -11.72 4.21 -13.95
#